data_8024628b270d2c799961c7bc8d34b75c
#
_entry.id   8024628b270d2c799961c7bc8d34b75c
#
_cell.length_a   1.000
_cell.length_b   1.000
_cell.length_c   1.000
_cell.angle_alpha   90.00
_cell.angle_beta   90.00
_cell.angle_gamma   90.00
#
_symmetry.space_group_name_H-M   'P 1'
#
loop_
_entity.id
_entity.type
_entity.pdbx_description
1 polymer ?
#
loop_
_entity_poly.entity_id
_entity_poly.type
_entity_poly.pdbx_seq_one_letter_code
_entity_poly.pdbx_strand_id
1 'polypeptide(L)'
;MVKNMKTTLTEKINWTKYNLAYPELGDVIQMIRTGDMQLHDNEFGDYTLKQAIEHIRSVAPGDMRKWKARLLPAVAYNGTFRELNGAGLIEYSRVTALDFDHIATPDEMIRLRNKLMITECVLSVFVTPSGNGLKALVLHDNTDPARHEDLYGQLLDQFYVANRNDASCKDLARRNYLSYDPDIWTNPNPEPYPYVPTIKPQVQMPQSSGTRTVSDKSIIS
;
A
#
# COMPACT_ATOMS: atom_id res chain seq x y z
N MET A 1 9.29 -2.24 18.87
CA MET A 1 8.40 -3.13 18.07
C MET A 1 8.56 -2.91 16.56
N VAL A 2 8.71 -1.68 16.07
CA VAL A 2 8.86 -1.34 14.62
C VAL A 2 10.17 -1.84 14.00
N LYS A 3 11.24 -2.01 14.79
CA LYS A 3 12.60 -2.36 14.31
C LYS A 3 12.72 -3.70 13.58
N ASN A 4 11.83 -4.64 13.80
CA ASN A 4 11.93 -6.00 13.23
C ASN A 4 10.95 -6.25 12.07
N MET A 5 10.18 -5.24 11.65
CA MET A 5 9.26 -5.38 10.52
C MET A 5 10.02 -5.17 9.21
N LYS A 6 10.06 -6.19 8.37
CA LYS A 6 10.72 -6.14 7.07
C LYS A 6 9.74 -5.77 5.96
N THR A 7 10.26 -5.06 4.98
CA THR A 7 9.56 -4.64 3.77
C THR A 7 10.27 -5.18 2.54
N THR A 8 9.70 -4.98 1.35
CA THR A 8 10.41 -5.27 0.10
C THR A 8 10.66 -3.97 -0.64
N LEU A 9 11.93 -3.68 -0.90
CA LEU A 9 12.38 -2.53 -1.70
C LEU A 9 12.81 -3.02 -3.08
N THR A 10 12.40 -2.32 -4.12
CA THR A 10 12.85 -2.49 -5.51
C THR A 10 13.32 -1.16 -6.10
N GLU A 11 14.37 -1.18 -6.91
CA GLU A 11 14.91 0.03 -7.53
C GLU A 11 13.94 0.69 -8.52
N LYS A 12 13.06 -0.09 -9.15
CA LYS A 12 12.08 0.42 -10.10
C LYS A 12 10.70 -0.16 -9.81
N ILE A 13 9.65 0.65 -9.96
CA ILE A 13 8.27 0.25 -9.69
C ILE A 13 7.82 -0.97 -10.52
N ASN A 14 8.37 -1.14 -11.71
CA ASN A 14 8.01 -2.23 -12.62
C ASN A 14 8.80 -3.53 -12.38
N TRP A 15 9.82 -3.51 -11.50
CA TRP A 15 10.59 -4.71 -11.16
C TRP A 15 9.84 -5.52 -10.13
N THR A 16 9.53 -6.77 -10.48
CA THR A 16 8.74 -7.67 -9.63
C THR A 16 9.55 -8.79 -9.02
N LYS A 17 10.74 -9.09 -9.58
CA LYS A 17 11.51 -10.30 -9.23
C LYS A 17 13.00 -10.06 -9.03
N TYR A 18 13.59 -9.07 -9.69
CA TYR A 18 15.03 -8.85 -9.65
C TYR A 18 15.38 -7.65 -8.75
N ASN A 19 16.59 -7.70 -8.16
CA ASN A 19 17.14 -6.63 -7.31
C ASN A 19 16.19 -6.23 -6.17
N LEU A 20 15.58 -7.24 -5.52
CA LEU A 20 14.78 -7.03 -4.31
C LEU A 20 15.68 -6.99 -3.09
N ALA A 21 15.51 -5.97 -2.26
CA ALA A 21 16.12 -5.86 -0.94
C ALA A 21 15.04 -5.93 0.14
N TYR A 22 15.44 -6.33 1.34
CA TYR A 22 14.53 -6.53 2.47
C TYR A 22 14.93 -5.67 3.67
N PRO A 23 14.88 -4.32 3.54
CA PRO A 23 15.18 -3.42 4.64
C PRO A 23 14.16 -3.55 5.77
N GLU A 24 14.59 -3.24 6.99
CA GLU A 24 13.67 -3.00 8.09
C GLU A 24 12.85 -1.73 7.82
N LEU A 25 11.63 -1.70 8.32
CA LEU A 25 10.74 -0.55 8.14
C LEU A 25 11.36 0.74 8.71
N GLY A 26 12.13 0.62 9.80
CA GLY A 26 12.87 1.75 10.39
C GLY A 26 13.89 2.36 9.42
N ASP A 27 14.58 1.53 8.64
CA ASP A 27 15.54 1.99 7.62
C ASP A 27 14.82 2.72 6.48
N VAL A 28 13.67 2.19 6.04
CA VAL A 28 12.84 2.84 5.01
C VAL A 28 12.34 4.21 5.49
N ILE A 29 11.88 4.31 6.74
CA ILE A 29 11.48 5.58 7.34
C ILE A 29 12.66 6.56 7.38
N GLN A 30 13.87 6.08 7.70
CA GLN A 30 15.07 6.90 7.70
C GLN A 30 15.45 7.37 6.28
N MET A 31 15.37 6.50 5.26
CA MET A 31 15.56 6.88 3.86
C MET A 31 14.59 8.00 3.43
N ILE A 32 13.31 7.91 3.85
CA ILE A 32 12.31 8.94 3.57
C ILE A 32 12.68 10.25 4.27
N ARG A 33 13.16 10.22 5.52
CA ARG A 33 13.51 11.40 6.31
C ARG A 33 14.72 12.11 5.76
N THR A 34 15.78 11.39 5.42
CA THR A 34 17.06 11.98 5.01
C THR A 34 17.13 12.27 3.51
N GLY A 35 16.49 11.41 2.70
CA GLY A 35 16.55 11.48 1.24
C GLY A 35 17.97 11.25 0.68
N ASP A 36 18.88 10.65 1.45
CA ASP A 36 20.31 10.47 1.10
C ASP A 36 20.59 9.17 0.32
N MET A 37 19.58 8.32 0.11
CA MET A 37 19.70 7.11 -0.71
C MET A 37 20.27 7.44 -2.08
N GLN A 38 21.42 6.82 -2.43
CA GLN A 38 22.07 7.01 -3.73
C GLN A 38 21.36 6.18 -4.79
N LEU A 39 21.11 6.81 -5.92
CA LEU A 39 20.41 6.25 -7.07
C LEU A 39 21.16 6.59 -8.36
N HIS A 40 20.90 5.82 -9.41
CA HIS A 40 21.51 6.04 -10.72
C HIS A 40 20.47 5.94 -11.84
N ASP A 41 20.62 6.76 -12.86
CA ASP A 41 19.90 6.65 -14.13
C ASP A 41 20.84 7.00 -15.29
N ASN A 42 20.80 6.26 -16.40
CA ASN A 42 21.73 6.38 -17.51
C ASN A 42 21.78 7.77 -18.16
N GLU A 43 20.69 8.52 -18.10
CA GLU A 43 20.62 9.87 -18.70
C GLU A 43 20.64 10.97 -17.63
N PHE A 44 20.14 10.69 -16.42
CA PHE A 44 20.10 11.64 -15.32
C PHE A 44 21.41 11.64 -14.50
N GLY A 45 22.20 10.55 -14.60
CA GLY A 45 23.43 10.35 -13.84
C GLY A 45 23.19 9.88 -12.41
N ASP A 46 24.13 10.14 -11.52
CA ASP A 46 24.03 9.82 -10.09
C ASP A 46 23.24 10.92 -9.37
N TYR A 47 22.33 10.52 -8.49
CA TYR A 47 21.47 11.44 -7.72
C TYR A 47 21.02 10.82 -6.41
N THR A 48 20.56 11.66 -5.49
CA THR A 48 19.94 11.21 -4.23
C THR A 48 18.42 11.12 -4.38
N LEU A 49 17.77 10.35 -3.50
CA LEU A 49 16.30 10.32 -3.41
C LEU A 49 15.70 11.73 -3.27
N LYS A 50 16.33 12.59 -2.45
CA LYS A 50 15.92 13.98 -2.29
C LYS A 50 15.93 14.73 -3.63
N GLN A 51 17.03 14.66 -4.37
CA GLN A 51 17.15 15.31 -5.69
C GLN A 51 16.10 14.81 -6.69
N ALA A 52 15.82 13.49 -6.71
CA ALA A 52 14.75 12.93 -7.53
C ALA A 52 13.37 13.51 -7.18
N ILE A 53 13.05 13.60 -5.89
CA ILE A 53 11.77 14.15 -5.41
C ILE A 53 11.65 15.64 -5.72
N GLU A 54 12.71 16.43 -5.50
CA GLU A 54 12.73 17.85 -5.83
C GLU A 54 12.52 18.07 -7.33
N HIS A 55 13.19 17.27 -8.19
CA HIS A 55 12.97 17.30 -9.63
C HIS A 55 11.50 16.97 -9.99
N ILE A 56 10.92 15.90 -9.43
CA ILE A 56 9.53 15.50 -9.70
C ILE A 56 8.55 16.61 -9.29
N ARG A 57 8.80 17.30 -8.18
CA ARG A 57 7.95 18.40 -7.70
C ARG A 57 8.11 19.70 -8.54
N SER A 58 9.18 19.83 -9.32
CA SER A 58 9.44 20.98 -10.18
C SER A 58 8.85 20.86 -11.58
N VAL A 59 8.54 19.65 -12.05
CA VAL A 59 7.98 19.43 -13.40
C VAL A 59 6.47 19.65 -13.46
N ALA A 60 5.92 19.81 -14.66
CA ALA A 60 4.49 19.92 -14.87
C ALA A 60 3.74 18.68 -14.34
N PRO A 61 2.53 18.85 -13.79
CA PRO A 61 1.76 17.73 -13.20
C PRO A 61 1.58 16.53 -14.14
N GLY A 62 1.42 16.76 -15.46
CA GLY A 62 1.30 15.72 -16.48
C GLY A 62 2.55 14.86 -16.64
N ASP A 63 3.73 15.39 -16.34
CA ASP A 63 5.00 14.69 -16.46
C ASP A 63 5.42 13.94 -15.20
N MET A 64 4.86 14.27 -14.05
CA MET A 64 5.25 13.69 -12.77
C MET A 64 5.19 12.15 -12.76
N ARG A 65 4.17 11.56 -13.41
CA ARG A 65 4.02 10.10 -13.48
C ARG A 65 5.20 9.44 -14.18
N LYS A 66 5.66 10.03 -15.31
CA LYS A 66 6.81 9.56 -16.07
C LYS A 66 8.08 9.60 -15.22
N TRP A 67 8.33 10.73 -14.56
CA TRP A 67 9.52 10.91 -13.74
C TRP A 67 9.53 10.04 -12.49
N LYS A 68 8.39 9.87 -11.80
CA LYS A 68 8.27 8.90 -10.70
C LYS A 68 8.65 7.49 -11.14
N ALA A 69 8.10 7.02 -12.27
CA ALA A 69 8.39 5.68 -12.77
C ALA A 69 9.85 5.49 -13.19
N ARG A 70 10.50 6.55 -13.63
CA ARG A 70 11.91 6.53 -14.07
C ARG A 70 12.89 6.61 -12.91
N LEU A 71 12.68 7.55 -11.98
CA LEU A 71 13.68 7.92 -10.98
C LEU A 71 13.49 7.25 -9.62
N LEU A 72 12.26 6.86 -9.26
CA LEU A 72 12.00 6.43 -7.89
C LEU A 72 12.05 4.92 -7.71
N PRO A 73 12.69 4.45 -6.63
CA PRO A 73 12.49 3.11 -6.11
C PRO A 73 11.07 2.97 -5.52
N ALA A 74 10.66 1.73 -5.27
CA ALA A 74 9.36 1.45 -4.69
C ALA A 74 9.45 0.44 -3.54
N VAL A 75 8.52 0.57 -2.60
CA VAL A 75 8.43 -0.28 -1.40
C VAL A 75 7.08 -0.98 -1.36
N ALA A 76 7.09 -2.29 -1.09
CA ALA A 76 5.93 -3.04 -0.64
C ALA A 76 6.00 -3.13 0.89
N TYR A 77 5.13 -2.37 1.57
CA TYR A 77 5.12 -2.29 3.04
C TYR A 77 4.50 -3.53 3.70
N ASN A 78 3.63 -4.26 2.98
CA ASN A 78 2.85 -5.36 3.55
C ASN A 78 3.69 -6.61 3.87
N GLY A 79 4.97 -6.66 3.48
CA GLY A 79 5.85 -7.79 3.81
C GLY A 79 7.07 -7.93 2.93
N THR A 80 7.71 -9.10 3.08
CA THR A 80 8.81 -9.53 2.20
C THR A 80 8.30 -10.49 1.13
N PHE A 81 8.78 -10.29 -0.10
CA PHE A 81 8.32 -11.04 -1.27
C PHE A 81 9.51 -11.59 -2.06
N ARG A 82 9.45 -12.85 -2.48
CA ARG A 82 10.37 -13.42 -3.46
C ARG A 82 10.11 -12.86 -4.85
N GLU A 83 8.85 -12.60 -5.13
CA GLU A 83 8.34 -11.93 -6.32
C GLU A 83 7.16 -11.07 -5.91
N LEU A 84 7.10 -9.82 -6.38
CA LEU A 84 6.08 -8.85 -5.98
C LEU A 84 4.72 -9.16 -6.64
N ASN A 85 4.14 -10.27 -6.20
CA ASN A 85 2.78 -10.74 -6.44
C ASN A 85 2.26 -11.49 -5.19
N GLY A 86 0.96 -11.79 -5.13
CA GLY A 86 0.35 -12.44 -3.96
C GLY A 86 0.95 -13.81 -3.62
N ALA A 87 1.42 -14.57 -4.62
CA ALA A 87 2.00 -15.90 -4.42
C ALA A 87 3.47 -15.84 -3.96
N GLY A 88 4.13 -14.70 -4.14
CA GLY A 88 5.53 -14.50 -3.78
C GLY A 88 5.78 -14.11 -2.33
N LEU A 89 4.77 -13.96 -1.49
CA LEU A 89 4.90 -13.58 -0.09
C LEU A 89 5.80 -14.57 0.67
N ILE A 90 6.78 -14.04 1.41
CA ILE A 90 7.66 -14.78 2.32
C ILE A 90 7.21 -14.55 3.76
N GLU A 91 7.02 -13.28 4.15
CA GLU A 91 6.63 -12.88 5.49
C GLU A 91 5.67 -11.68 5.43
N TYR A 92 4.58 -11.75 6.18
CA TYR A 92 3.59 -10.68 6.28
C TYR A 92 3.96 -9.72 7.41
N SER A 93 4.15 -8.44 7.08
CA SER A 93 4.65 -7.44 8.04
C SER A 93 3.60 -6.92 9.02
N ARG A 94 2.33 -7.08 8.73
CA ARG A 94 1.19 -6.47 9.43
C ARG A 94 1.21 -4.92 9.42
N VAL A 95 1.80 -4.35 8.35
CA VAL A 95 1.76 -2.91 8.08
C VAL A 95 1.14 -2.69 6.72
N THR A 96 0.18 -1.79 6.63
CA THR A 96 -0.50 -1.43 5.38
C THR A 96 -0.35 0.06 5.11
N ALA A 97 -0.06 0.42 3.86
CA ALA A 97 0.02 1.81 3.44
C ALA A 97 -1.33 2.29 2.90
N LEU A 98 -1.83 3.40 3.43
CA LEU A 98 -2.98 4.14 2.91
C LEU A 98 -2.50 5.37 2.15
N ASP A 99 -3.02 5.59 0.95
CA ASP A 99 -2.76 6.75 0.11
C ASP A 99 -3.94 7.73 0.16
N PHE A 100 -3.61 9.02 0.37
CA PHE A 100 -4.53 10.14 0.36
C PHE A 100 -4.05 11.14 -0.69
N ASP A 101 -4.59 11.07 -1.90
CA ASP A 101 -4.14 11.84 -3.04
C ASP A 101 -4.99 13.11 -3.28
N HIS A 102 -4.46 13.99 -4.13
CA HIS A 102 -5.18 15.17 -4.62
C HIS A 102 -5.69 16.12 -3.53
N ILE A 103 -4.92 16.31 -2.46
CA ILE A 103 -5.24 17.27 -1.40
C ILE A 103 -5.12 18.68 -1.98
N ALA A 104 -6.22 19.43 -1.93
CA ALA A 104 -6.36 20.66 -2.71
C ALA A 104 -5.64 21.87 -2.08
N THR A 105 -5.53 21.90 -0.74
CA THR A 105 -4.97 23.06 -0.03
C THR A 105 -4.00 22.66 1.07
N PRO A 106 -3.05 23.53 1.43
CA PRO A 106 -2.16 23.31 2.58
C PRO A 106 -2.92 23.08 3.90
N ASP A 107 -4.01 23.80 4.11
CA ASP A 107 -4.82 23.66 5.34
C ASP A 107 -5.52 22.29 5.40
N GLU A 108 -5.98 21.75 4.28
CA GLU A 108 -6.54 20.39 4.21
C GLU A 108 -5.44 19.36 4.53
N MET A 109 -4.24 19.54 3.98
CA MET A 109 -3.08 18.71 4.25
C MET A 109 -2.74 18.68 5.75
N ILE A 110 -2.68 19.83 6.39
CA ILE A 110 -2.39 19.98 7.82
C ILE A 110 -3.48 19.30 8.66
N ARG A 111 -4.76 19.55 8.36
CA ARG A 111 -5.87 18.94 9.09
C ARG A 111 -5.85 17.40 8.99
N LEU A 112 -5.65 16.87 7.78
CA LEU A 112 -5.60 15.43 7.57
C LEU A 112 -4.37 14.83 8.27
N ARG A 113 -3.19 15.46 8.15
CA ARG A 113 -1.97 15.02 8.84
C ARG A 113 -2.19 14.94 10.35
N ASN A 114 -2.75 15.98 10.95
CA ASN A 114 -3.03 16.01 12.39
C ASN A 114 -4.02 14.92 12.81
N LYS A 115 -5.09 14.68 12.02
CA LYS A 115 -6.04 13.58 12.27
C LYS A 115 -5.34 12.22 12.25
N LEU A 116 -4.46 11.99 11.28
CA LEU A 116 -3.72 10.73 11.17
C LEU A 116 -2.74 10.56 12.34
N MET A 117 -2.04 11.61 12.74
CA MET A 117 -1.02 11.58 13.80
C MET A 117 -1.59 11.25 15.19
N ILE A 118 -2.85 11.56 15.47
CA ILE A 118 -3.51 11.23 16.75
C ILE A 118 -4.21 9.86 16.74
N THR A 119 -4.18 9.14 15.61
CA THR A 119 -4.81 7.83 15.51
C THR A 119 -3.84 6.74 15.94
N GLU A 120 -4.19 5.98 16.97
CA GLU A 120 -3.30 5.05 17.68
C GLU A 120 -2.62 4.02 16.77
N CYS A 121 -3.34 3.48 15.77
CA CYS A 121 -2.81 2.47 14.87
C CYS A 121 -1.96 3.05 13.72
N VAL A 122 -1.89 4.37 13.56
CA VAL A 122 -1.02 5.00 12.56
C VAL A 122 0.41 5.00 13.08
N LEU A 123 1.28 4.32 12.35
CA LEU A 123 2.69 4.16 12.65
C LEU A 123 3.51 5.33 12.12
N SER A 124 3.20 5.81 10.92
CA SER A 124 3.94 6.91 10.28
C SER A 124 3.07 7.67 9.30
N VAL A 125 3.33 8.97 9.15
CA VAL A 125 2.67 9.85 8.16
C VAL A 125 3.72 10.68 7.44
N PHE A 126 3.67 10.70 6.11
CA PHE A 126 4.60 11.47 5.28
C PHE A 126 3.96 11.93 3.96
N VAL A 127 4.57 12.95 3.37
CA VAL A 127 4.15 13.53 2.09
C VAL A 127 4.51 12.61 0.93
N THR A 128 3.58 12.41 -0.01
CA THR A 128 3.81 11.62 -1.22
C THR A 128 4.82 12.28 -2.17
N PRO A 129 5.42 11.53 -3.12
CA PRO A 129 6.40 12.08 -4.06
C PRO A 129 5.92 13.31 -4.83
N SER A 130 4.64 13.40 -5.15
CA SER A 130 4.05 14.54 -5.87
C SER A 130 3.92 15.81 -5.03
N GLY A 131 4.03 15.71 -3.69
CA GLY A 131 3.91 16.86 -2.79
C GLY A 131 2.48 17.28 -2.45
N ASN A 132 1.46 16.70 -3.09
CA ASN A 132 0.05 17.05 -2.95
C ASN A 132 -0.81 15.91 -2.35
N GLY A 133 -0.20 15.01 -1.60
CA GLY A 133 -0.85 13.90 -0.93
C GLY A 133 -0.10 13.46 0.31
N LEU A 134 -0.75 12.65 1.14
CA LEU A 134 -0.18 12.02 2.32
C LEU A 134 -0.22 10.50 2.17
N LYS A 135 0.76 9.86 2.78
CA LYS A 135 0.76 8.40 2.99
C LYS A 135 0.79 8.13 4.49
N ALA A 136 -0.10 7.24 4.95
CA ALA A 136 -0.09 6.73 6.31
C ALA A 136 0.28 5.25 6.30
N LEU A 137 1.22 4.85 7.15
CA LEU A 137 1.49 3.45 7.45
C LEU A 137 0.67 3.06 8.68
N VAL A 138 -0.15 2.04 8.55
CA VAL A 138 -1.06 1.57 9.62
C VAL A 138 -0.61 0.19 10.08
N LEU A 139 -0.40 0.05 11.39
CA LEU A 139 -0.17 -1.22 12.05
C LEU A 139 -1.52 -1.92 12.29
N HIS A 140 -1.60 -3.24 12.08
CA HIS A 140 -2.80 -4.03 12.31
C HIS A 140 -2.48 -5.41 12.93
N ASP A 141 -3.47 -6.06 13.51
CA ASP A 141 -3.31 -7.37 14.15
C ASP A 141 -3.68 -8.56 13.23
N ASN A 142 -4.16 -8.30 12.01
CA ASN A 142 -4.41 -9.38 11.04
C ASN A 142 -3.12 -10.17 10.76
N THR A 143 -3.17 -11.48 11.00
CA THR A 143 -2.05 -12.42 10.74
C THR A 143 -2.26 -13.28 9.50
N ASP A 144 -3.45 -13.21 8.88
CA ASP A 144 -3.79 -13.97 7.67
C ASP A 144 -3.68 -13.08 6.42
N PRO A 145 -2.65 -13.27 5.58
CA PRO A 145 -2.49 -12.49 4.35
C PRO A 145 -3.64 -12.69 3.35
N ALA A 146 -4.36 -13.81 3.38
CA ALA A 146 -5.54 -14.04 2.53
C ALA A 146 -6.71 -13.09 2.87
N ARG A 147 -6.68 -12.48 4.05
CA ARG A 147 -7.66 -11.49 4.52
C ARG A 147 -7.22 -10.04 4.30
N HIS A 148 -6.10 -9.82 3.62
CA HIS A 148 -5.56 -8.47 3.42
C HIS A 148 -6.53 -7.54 2.70
N GLU A 149 -7.23 -8.02 1.68
CA GLU A 149 -8.23 -7.21 0.94
C GLU A 149 -9.41 -6.81 1.83
N ASP A 150 -9.89 -7.72 2.69
CA ASP A 150 -10.97 -7.44 3.66
C ASP A 150 -10.51 -6.41 4.71
N LEU A 151 -9.31 -6.60 5.27
CA LEU A 151 -8.67 -5.60 6.15
C LEU A 151 -8.57 -4.24 5.47
N TYR A 152 -8.07 -4.20 4.23
CA TYR A 152 -7.90 -2.94 3.50
C TYR A 152 -9.23 -2.19 3.34
N GLY A 153 -10.33 -2.91 3.06
CA GLY A 153 -11.68 -2.35 3.03
C GLY A 153 -12.07 -1.71 4.36
N GLN A 154 -11.85 -2.39 5.48
CA GLN A 154 -12.15 -1.85 6.82
C GLN A 154 -11.30 -0.61 7.14
N LEU A 155 -10.02 -0.61 6.76
CA LEU A 155 -9.16 0.56 6.93
C LEU A 155 -9.62 1.74 6.07
N LEU A 156 -10.09 1.52 4.85
CA LEU A 156 -10.67 2.59 4.02
C LEU A 156 -11.92 3.19 4.68
N ASP A 157 -12.79 2.37 5.26
CA ASP A 157 -13.98 2.84 5.97
C ASP A 157 -13.61 3.65 7.23
N GLN A 158 -12.64 3.15 8.02
CA GLN A 158 -12.13 3.83 9.22
C GLN A 158 -11.48 5.18 8.91
N PHE A 159 -10.68 5.23 7.85
CA PHE A 159 -9.90 6.40 7.45
C PHE A 159 -10.54 7.16 6.30
N TYR A 160 -11.85 7.00 6.09
CA TYR A 160 -12.54 7.62 4.97
C TYR A 160 -12.30 9.13 4.89
N VAL A 161 -11.79 9.55 3.75
CA VAL A 161 -11.68 10.97 3.35
C VAL A 161 -12.27 11.08 1.95
N ALA A 162 -13.34 11.86 1.82
CA ALA A 162 -14.10 11.96 0.58
C ALA A 162 -13.19 12.22 -0.64
N ASN A 163 -13.25 11.31 -1.62
CA ASN A 163 -12.53 11.38 -2.89
C ASN A 163 -10.97 11.42 -2.79
N ARG A 164 -10.38 10.99 -1.65
CA ARG A 164 -8.94 11.03 -1.41
C ARG A 164 -8.30 9.64 -1.26
N ASN A 165 -9.09 8.64 -0.84
CA ASN A 165 -8.59 7.28 -0.65
C ASN A 165 -8.50 6.52 -1.97
N ASP A 166 -7.33 5.91 -2.23
CA ASP A 166 -7.17 5.03 -3.39
C ASP A 166 -7.59 3.58 -3.06
N ALA A 167 -8.82 3.22 -3.40
CA ALA A 167 -9.35 1.87 -3.23
C ALA A 167 -8.64 0.81 -4.09
N SER A 168 -7.85 1.20 -5.08
CA SER A 168 -7.09 0.25 -5.92
C SER A 168 -5.87 -0.32 -5.21
N CYS A 169 -5.47 0.25 -4.06
CA CYS A 169 -4.29 -0.16 -3.30
C CYS A 169 -4.46 -1.40 -2.42
N LYS A 170 -5.54 -2.17 -2.59
CA LYS A 170 -5.87 -3.39 -1.83
C LYS A 170 -4.97 -4.61 -2.10
N ASP A 171 -4.13 -4.56 -3.12
CA ASP A 171 -3.23 -5.65 -3.47
C ASP A 171 -2.17 -5.85 -2.38
N LEU A 172 -2.03 -7.09 -1.90
CA LEU A 172 -1.04 -7.48 -0.89
C LEU A 172 0.40 -7.11 -1.30
N ALA A 173 0.75 -7.24 -2.58
CA ALA A 173 2.07 -6.90 -3.12
C ALA A 173 2.14 -5.44 -3.63
N ARG A 174 1.24 -4.57 -3.18
CA ARG A 174 1.20 -3.18 -3.60
C ARG A 174 2.53 -2.49 -3.40
N ARG A 175 3.05 -1.94 -4.49
CA ARG A 175 4.28 -1.14 -4.51
C ARG A 175 3.93 0.33 -4.41
N ASN A 176 4.66 1.02 -3.56
CA ASN A 176 4.51 2.44 -3.31
C ASN A 176 5.83 3.12 -3.65
N TYR A 177 5.82 4.17 -4.46
CA TYR A 177 7.03 4.96 -4.69
C TYR A 177 7.60 5.46 -3.38
N LEU A 178 8.92 5.33 -3.20
CA LEU A 178 9.62 5.93 -2.08
C LEU A 178 9.54 7.45 -2.18
N SER A 179 9.41 8.13 -1.06
CA SER A 179 9.28 9.59 -0.99
C SER A 179 10.45 10.22 -0.22
N TYR A 180 10.50 11.55 -0.22
CA TYR A 180 11.32 12.35 0.68
C TYR A 180 10.44 13.33 1.45
N ASP A 181 10.49 13.23 2.78
CA ASP A 181 9.81 14.11 3.72
C ASP A 181 10.67 14.24 4.99
N PRO A 182 11.42 15.35 5.17
CA PRO A 182 12.24 15.54 6.35
C PRO A 182 11.41 15.66 7.64
N ASP A 183 10.12 16.02 7.50
CA ASP A 183 9.17 16.16 8.60
C ASP A 183 8.30 14.91 8.79
N ILE A 184 8.72 13.75 8.25
CA ILE A 184 8.00 12.49 8.46
C ILE A 184 7.75 12.26 9.95
N TRP A 185 6.48 12.09 10.31
CA TRP A 185 6.08 11.77 11.66
C TRP A 185 6.05 10.25 11.89
N THR A 186 6.43 9.83 13.08
CA THR A 186 6.42 8.42 13.47
C THR A 186 5.87 8.28 14.88
N ASN A 187 4.90 7.39 15.07
CA ASN A 187 4.39 7.03 16.39
C ASN A 187 5.40 6.12 17.11
N PRO A 188 5.90 6.50 18.30
CA PRO A 188 6.84 5.65 19.03
C PRO A 188 6.20 4.39 19.61
N ASN A 189 4.87 4.41 19.86
CA ASN A 189 4.12 3.34 20.50
C ASN A 189 2.76 3.11 19.80
N PRO A 190 2.75 2.63 18.54
CA PRO A 190 1.50 2.39 17.83
C PRO A 190 0.79 1.17 18.39
N GLU A 191 -0.54 1.27 18.57
CA GLU A 191 -1.41 0.16 18.91
C GLU A 191 -2.00 -0.44 17.62
N PRO A 192 -1.99 -1.77 17.44
CA PRO A 192 -2.51 -2.36 16.20
C PRO A 192 -3.99 -2.08 16.00
N TYR A 193 -4.39 -1.77 14.76
CA TYR A 193 -5.80 -1.76 14.38
C TYR A 193 -6.41 -3.14 14.62
N PRO A 194 -7.49 -3.26 15.41
CA PRO A 194 -8.12 -4.54 15.72
C PRO A 194 -8.94 -5.03 14.51
N TYR A 195 -8.37 -5.97 13.76
CA TYR A 195 -9.04 -6.54 12.59
C TYR A 195 -10.07 -7.60 12.98
N VAL A 196 -11.30 -7.46 12.50
CA VAL A 196 -12.36 -8.47 12.65
C VAL A 196 -12.76 -8.99 11.27
N PRO A 197 -12.58 -10.30 10.97
CA PRO A 197 -12.92 -10.84 9.66
C PRO A 197 -14.39 -10.62 9.30
N THR A 198 -14.67 -10.09 8.10
CA THR A 198 -16.02 -9.97 7.60
C THR A 198 -16.58 -11.35 7.25
N ILE A 199 -17.68 -11.73 7.88
CA ILE A 199 -18.41 -12.95 7.55
C ILE A 199 -19.24 -12.68 6.30
N LYS A 200 -18.74 -13.13 5.14
CA LYS A 200 -19.56 -13.12 3.91
C LYS A 200 -20.69 -14.13 4.08
N PRO A 201 -21.96 -13.76 3.88
CA PRO A 201 -23.05 -14.71 3.87
C PRO A 201 -22.75 -15.81 2.84
N GLN A 202 -22.80 -17.08 3.24
CA GLN A 202 -22.75 -18.19 2.27
C GLN A 202 -23.99 -18.06 1.39
N VAL A 203 -23.79 -17.74 0.11
CA VAL A 203 -24.84 -17.85 -0.88
C VAL A 203 -25.14 -19.34 -1.02
N GLN A 204 -26.22 -19.80 -0.37
CA GLN A 204 -26.73 -21.15 -0.60
C GLN A 204 -27.14 -21.21 -2.07
N MET A 205 -26.38 -21.95 -2.87
CA MET A 205 -26.82 -22.29 -4.21
C MET A 205 -28.16 -23.06 -4.11
N PRO A 206 -29.20 -22.67 -4.83
CA PRO A 206 -30.45 -23.41 -4.82
C PRO A 206 -30.17 -24.85 -5.27
N GLN A 207 -30.49 -25.80 -4.40
CA GLN A 207 -30.45 -27.21 -4.76
C GLN A 207 -31.45 -27.43 -5.92
N SER A 208 -30.95 -27.79 -7.09
CA SER A 208 -31.78 -28.16 -8.22
C SER A 208 -32.49 -29.49 -7.89
N SER A 209 -33.74 -29.41 -7.44
CA SER A 209 -34.62 -30.54 -7.31
C SER A 209 -35.05 -30.97 -8.71
N GLY A 210 -34.18 -31.72 -9.39
CA GLY A 210 -34.49 -32.37 -10.66
C GLY A 210 -35.22 -33.69 -10.45
N THR A 211 -36.50 -33.64 -10.18
CA THR A 211 -37.35 -34.84 -10.32
C THR A 211 -37.62 -35.07 -11.81
N ARG A 212 -36.86 -35.94 -12.44
CA ARG A 212 -37.23 -36.50 -13.75
C ARG A 212 -38.29 -37.55 -13.54
N THR A 213 -39.56 -37.23 -13.82
CA THR A 213 -40.63 -38.21 -14.06
C THR A 213 -40.40 -38.82 -15.43
N VAL A 214 -40.04 -40.10 -15.45
CA VAL A 214 -40.05 -40.93 -16.65
C VAL A 214 -41.50 -41.35 -16.85
N SER A 215 -42.17 -40.88 -17.91
CA SER A 215 -43.46 -41.38 -18.36
C SER A 215 -43.22 -42.51 -19.34
N ASP A 216 -43.48 -43.74 -18.92
CA ASP A 216 -43.70 -44.92 -19.82
C ASP A 216 -44.92 -44.68 -20.71
N LYS A 217 -44.70 -44.62 -22.00
CA LYS A 217 -45.73 -44.84 -22.97
C LYS A 217 -45.49 -46.20 -23.64
N SER A 218 -46.22 -47.20 -23.14
CA SER A 218 -46.50 -48.45 -23.86
C SER A 218 -47.25 -48.14 -25.13
N ILE A 219 -46.75 -48.62 -26.24
CA ILE A 219 -47.47 -48.68 -27.51
C ILE A 219 -47.78 -50.13 -27.75
N ILE A 220 -49.12 -50.45 -27.83
CA ILE A 220 -49.68 -51.68 -28.29
C ILE A 220 -50.20 -51.41 -29.71
N SER A 221 -49.92 -52.34 -30.59
CA SER A 221 -50.48 -52.64 -31.91
C SER A 221 -49.61 -52.32 -33.11
#